data_551d27c1ecc61380b8f67c38a1a740ce
#
_entry.id   551d27c1ecc61380b8f67c38a1a740ce
#
_cell.length_a   1.000
_cell.length_b   1.000
_cell.length_c   1.000
_cell.angle_alpha   90.00
_cell.angle_beta   90.00
_cell.angle_gamma   90.00
#
_symmetry.space_group_name_H-M   'P 1'
#
loop_
_entity.id
_entity.type
_entity.pdbx_description
1 polymer ?
#
loop_
_entity_poly.entity_id
_entity_poly.type
_entity_poly.pdbx_seq_one_letter_code
_entity_poly.pdbx_strand_id
1 'polypeptide(L)'
;MKILLLEDDLDLCRSIRDVLIKNGYTVDVCNDGETAMLYALNKDCGYELAIVDRMLPVIDGLTIIKAMRRKGIRIPVIIITGMAAIDDRIEGLDGGADDYLVKPFHIRELMARIRALTRRSGNTQESELLTYADLQFDRENRRLICNGHELDLSAKETDLMYTLMKQPDTTFSREQLILTVWGIDSDIAPGNVDNYVSFLRKRLKELGSCCVIKTIYGTGYRFGNSSAI
;
A
#
# COMPACT_ATOMS: atom_id res chain seq x y z
N MET A 1 -3.96 4.63 4.71
CA MET A 1 -2.74 5.42 4.97
C MET A 1 -2.80 6.71 4.18
N LYS A 2 -2.53 7.86 4.83
CA LYS A 2 -2.54 9.18 4.21
C LYS A 2 -1.12 9.67 3.98
N ILE A 3 -0.81 10.03 2.73
CA ILE A 3 0.54 10.42 2.27
C ILE A 3 0.53 11.91 1.90
N LEU A 4 1.56 12.64 2.33
CA LEU A 4 1.86 13.99 1.86
C LEU A 4 2.90 13.90 0.73
N LEU A 5 2.58 14.42 -0.45
CA LEU A 5 3.46 14.47 -1.62
C LEU A 5 3.84 15.92 -1.91
N LEU A 6 5.13 16.22 -1.82
CA LEU A 6 5.72 17.52 -2.10
C LEU A 6 6.59 17.40 -3.35
N GLU A 7 6.14 17.93 -4.48
CA GLU A 7 6.77 17.81 -5.80
C GLU A 7 6.31 18.98 -6.68
N ASP A 8 7.25 19.75 -7.24
CA ASP A 8 6.96 20.89 -8.11
C ASP A 8 6.76 20.51 -9.58
N ASP A 9 7.36 19.41 -10.05
CA ASP A 9 7.09 18.85 -11.37
C ASP A 9 5.67 18.25 -11.40
N LEU A 10 4.74 18.93 -12.05
CA LEU A 10 3.33 18.56 -12.10
C LEU A 10 3.08 17.20 -12.78
N ASP A 11 3.91 16.83 -13.77
CA ASP A 11 3.72 15.57 -14.51
C ASP A 11 4.21 14.38 -13.68
N LEU A 12 5.36 14.53 -13.01
CA LEU A 12 5.86 13.55 -12.07
C LEU A 12 4.91 13.42 -10.86
N CYS A 13 4.46 14.55 -10.32
CA CYS A 13 3.51 14.62 -9.23
C CYS A 13 2.22 13.85 -9.54
N ARG A 14 1.60 14.09 -10.72
CA ARG A 14 0.41 13.35 -11.18
C ARG A 14 0.69 11.86 -11.28
N SER A 15 1.82 11.48 -11.89
CA SER A 15 2.20 10.08 -12.09
C SER A 15 2.35 9.34 -10.76
N ILE A 16 3.01 9.95 -9.77
CA ILE A 16 3.16 9.39 -8.42
C ILE A 16 1.80 9.29 -7.73
N ARG A 17 1.03 10.39 -7.70
CA ARG A 17 -0.28 10.45 -7.06
C ARG A 17 -1.23 9.38 -7.59
N ASP A 18 -1.33 9.25 -8.92
CA ASP A 18 -2.27 8.31 -9.54
C ASP A 18 -1.93 6.86 -9.20
N VAL A 19 -0.63 6.52 -9.12
CA VAL A 19 -0.21 5.19 -8.67
C VAL A 19 -0.48 4.97 -7.19
N LEU A 20 -0.25 5.97 -6.34
CA LEU A 20 -0.55 5.88 -4.92
C LEU A 20 -2.05 5.67 -4.68
N ILE A 21 -2.92 6.45 -5.33
CA ILE A 21 -4.38 6.31 -5.23
C ILE A 21 -4.83 4.93 -5.71
N LYS A 22 -4.31 4.43 -6.85
CA LYS A 22 -4.59 3.07 -7.36
C LYS A 22 -4.18 1.97 -6.39
N ASN A 23 -3.24 2.24 -5.49
CA ASN A 23 -2.80 1.31 -4.45
C ASN A 23 -3.51 1.54 -3.09
N GLY A 24 -4.57 2.36 -3.06
CA GLY A 24 -5.43 2.55 -1.88
C GLY A 24 -4.93 3.57 -0.87
N TYR A 25 -3.96 4.43 -1.25
CA TYR A 25 -3.51 5.55 -0.41
C TYR A 25 -4.35 6.80 -0.64
N THR A 26 -4.55 7.59 0.40
CA THR A 26 -5.06 8.97 0.29
C THR A 26 -3.85 9.89 0.15
N VAL A 27 -3.88 10.82 -0.81
CA VAL A 27 -2.72 11.66 -1.13
C VAL A 27 -3.11 13.13 -1.15
N ASP A 28 -2.46 13.94 -0.30
CA ASP A 28 -2.47 15.38 -0.42
C ASP A 28 -1.18 15.82 -1.14
N VAL A 29 -1.33 16.80 -2.03
CA VAL A 29 -0.25 17.27 -2.90
C VAL A 29 0.04 18.74 -2.63
N CYS A 30 1.33 19.11 -2.54
CA CYS A 30 1.78 20.49 -2.56
C CYS A 30 2.90 20.65 -3.58
N ASN A 31 2.82 21.70 -4.39
CA ASN A 31 3.76 21.94 -5.49
C ASN A 31 4.70 23.13 -5.20
N ASP A 32 4.63 23.73 -4.02
CA ASP A 32 5.52 24.81 -3.57
C ASP A 32 5.90 24.63 -2.09
N GLY A 33 7.03 25.18 -1.70
CA GLY A 33 7.57 24.99 -0.35
C GLY A 33 6.82 25.72 0.77
N GLU A 34 6.11 26.80 0.48
CA GLU A 34 5.33 27.53 1.50
C GLU A 34 4.09 26.74 1.91
N THR A 35 3.29 26.32 0.93
CA THR A 35 2.15 25.44 1.15
C THR A 35 2.59 24.12 1.77
N ALA A 36 3.69 23.54 1.27
CA ALA A 36 4.27 22.31 1.80
C ALA A 36 4.65 22.43 3.28
N MET A 37 5.26 23.54 3.69
CA MET A 37 5.60 23.79 5.10
C MET A 37 4.36 23.84 6.00
N LEU A 38 3.27 24.47 5.56
CA LEU A 38 2.03 24.55 6.31
C LEU A 38 1.42 23.16 6.53
N TYR A 39 1.33 22.35 5.47
CA TYR A 39 0.77 21.00 5.54
C TYR A 39 1.66 20.06 6.35
N ALA A 40 2.96 20.07 6.10
CA ALA A 40 3.93 19.19 6.77
C ALA A 40 4.02 19.44 8.28
N LEU A 41 3.75 20.66 8.74
CA LEU A 41 3.78 21.02 10.15
C LEU A 41 2.43 20.90 10.85
N ASN A 42 1.35 20.62 10.13
CA ASN A 42 0.03 20.43 10.70
C ASN A 42 -0.21 18.96 11.12
N LYS A 43 -0.16 18.72 12.42
CA LYS A 43 -0.36 17.36 12.99
C LYS A 43 -1.80 16.86 12.81
N ASP A 44 -2.77 17.74 12.68
CA ASP A 44 -4.19 17.38 12.55
C ASP A 44 -4.51 16.80 11.16
N CYS A 45 -3.62 16.99 10.18
CA CYS A 45 -3.78 16.40 8.85
C CYS A 45 -3.66 14.86 8.83
N GLY A 46 -3.06 14.26 9.86
CA GLY A 46 -2.98 12.80 10.03
C GLY A 46 -2.15 12.10 8.96
N TYR A 47 -1.08 12.73 8.48
CA TYR A 47 -0.16 12.07 7.54
C TYR A 47 0.61 10.97 8.23
N GLU A 48 0.79 9.86 7.52
CA GLU A 48 1.50 8.67 8.00
C GLU A 48 2.83 8.46 7.26
N LEU A 49 3.04 9.16 6.14
CA LEU A 49 4.28 9.20 5.36
C LEU A 49 4.35 10.51 4.57
N ALA A 50 5.55 11.04 4.35
CA ALA A 50 5.78 12.13 3.42
C ALA A 50 6.79 11.71 2.31
N ILE A 51 6.50 12.13 1.08
CA ILE A 51 7.41 12.05 -0.07
C ILE A 51 7.76 13.49 -0.41
N VAL A 52 9.04 13.81 -0.41
CA VAL A 52 9.49 15.20 -0.46
C VAL A 52 10.54 15.37 -1.55
N ASP A 53 10.26 16.19 -2.57
CA ASP A 53 11.34 16.65 -3.42
C ASP A 53 12.25 17.60 -2.63
N ARG A 54 13.55 17.41 -2.76
CA ARG A 54 14.53 18.32 -2.18
C ARG A 54 14.46 19.71 -2.83
N MET A 55 14.27 19.75 -4.15
CA MET A 55 14.35 20.98 -4.95
C MET A 55 12.99 21.65 -5.14
N LEU A 56 12.31 22.00 -4.03
CA LEU A 56 11.06 22.74 -4.10
C LEU A 56 11.32 24.26 -4.24
N PRO A 57 10.45 24.99 -4.97
CA PRO A 57 10.52 26.45 -5.04
C PRO A 57 10.29 27.08 -3.66
N VAL A 58 10.95 28.21 -3.41
CA VAL A 58 10.87 29.07 -2.22
C VAL A 58 11.48 28.44 -0.96
N ILE A 59 11.07 27.25 -0.57
CA ILE A 59 11.59 26.54 0.61
C ILE A 59 12.00 25.14 0.20
N ASP A 60 13.31 24.84 0.36
CA ASP A 60 13.86 23.53 0.04
C ASP A 60 13.30 22.42 0.94
N GLY A 61 13.09 21.23 0.35
CA GLY A 61 12.47 20.10 1.02
C GLY A 61 13.20 19.64 2.29
N LEU A 62 14.54 19.73 2.32
CA LEU A 62 15.33 19.39 3.51
C LEU A 62 15.06 20.34 4.68
N THR A 63 14.81 21.63 4.40
CA THR A 63 14.40 22.60 5.40
C THR A 63 13.04 22.24 6.01
N ILE A 64 12.10 21.78 5.18
CA ILE A 64 10.79 21.30 5.64
C ILE A 64 10.95 20.08 6.56
N ILE A 65 11.77 19.10 6.15
CA ILE A 65 12.04 17.89 6.95
C ILE A 65 12.64 18.26 8.31
N LYS A 66 13.67 19.11 8.33
CA LYS A 66 14.30 19.61 9.56
C LYS A 66 13.26 20.29 10.47
N ALA A 67 12.34 21.08 9.91
CA ALA A 67 11.27 21.72 10.66
C ALA A 67 10.25 20.71 11.25
N MET A 68 9.87 19.69 10.46
CA MET A 68 9.03 18.58 10.96
C MET A 68 9.68 17.91 12.18
N ARG A 69 10.96 17.55 12.08
CA ARG A 69 11.69 16.88 13.16
C ARG A 69 11.81 17.75 14.42
N ARG A 70 12.05 19.07 14.26
CA ARG A 70 12.06 20.04 15.39
C ARG A 70 10.71 20.12 16.08
N LYS A 71 9.59 20.02 15.35
CA LYS A 71 8.23 19.98 15.91
C LYS A 71 7.82 18.62 16.49
N GLY A 72 8.73 17.64 16.47
CA GLY A 72 8.46 16.29 16.97
C GLY A 72 7.55 15.46 16.06
N ILE A 73 7.43 15.84 14.78
CA ILE A 73 6.73 15.04 13.77
C ILE A 73 7.70 13.94 13.30
N ARG A 74 7.34 12.68 13.52
CA ARG A 74 8.20 11.51 13.32
C ARG A 74 7.69 10.58 12.22
N ILE A 75 6.73 11.00 11.41
CA ILE A 75 6.31 10.19 10.26
C ILE A 75 7.51 9.90 9.35
N PRO A 76 7.56 8.73 8.69
CA PRO A 76 8.60 8.41 7.73
C PRO A 76 8.62 9.43 6.58
N VAL A 77 9.81 9.76 6.12
CA VAL A 77 10.04 10.67 5.01
C VAL A 77 10.96 10.04 3.97
N ILE A 78 10.51 10.01 2.72
CA ILE A 78 11.33 9.67 1.55
C ILE A 78 11.69 10.95 0.83
N ILE A 79 12.98 11.24 0.68
CA ILE A 79 13.44 12.29 -0.24
C ILE A 79 13.47 11.73 -1.66
N ILE A 80 12.90 12.48 -2.61
CA ILE A 80 13.09 12.25 -4.04
C ILE A 80 13.80 13.45 -4.64
N THR A 81 14.84 13.25 -5.47
CA THR A 81 15.63 14.37 -5.99
C THR A 81 16.56 13.96 -7.14
N GLY A 82 16.92 14.93 -7.99
CA GLY A 82 17.96 14.76 -9.01
C GLY A 82 19.40 14.77 -8.48
N MET A 83 19.62 15.14 -7.21
CA MET A 83 20.93 15.21 -6.58
C MET A 83 21.41 13.79 -6.21
N ALA A 84 22.42 13.31 -6.93
CA ALA A 84 22.89 11.92 -6.80
C ALA A 84 24.22 11.80 -6.02
N ALA A 85 24.85 12.92 -5.66
CA ALA A 85 26.13 12.89 -4.94
C ALA A 85 25.99 12.23 -3.57
N ILE A 86 27.04 11.58 -3.12
CA ILE A 86 27.05 10.85 -1.83
C ILE A 86 26.80 11.84 -0.68
N ASP A 87 27.42 13.01 -0.74
CA ASP A 87 27.29 14.04 0.30
C ASP A 87 25.85 14.54 0.43
N ASP A 88 25.13 14.71 -0.68
CA ASP A 88 23.72 15.11 -0.69
C ASP A 88 22.82 14.06 0.00
N ARG A 89 23.13 12.79 -0.22
CA ARG A 89 22.39 11.67 0.40
C ARG A 89 22.65 11.61 1.89
N ILE A 90 23.91 11.80 2.31
CA ILE A 90 24.27 11.85 3.74
C ILE A 90 23.56 13.04 4.40
N GLU A 91 23.62 14.23 3.80
CA GLU A 91 22.94 15.40 4.34
C GLU A 91 21.42 15.21 4.46
N GLY A 92 20.79 14.58 3.47
CA GLY A 92 19.36 14.29 3.49
C GLY A 92 18.97 13.35 4.64
N LEU A 93 19.72 12.27 4.83
CA LEU A 93 19.49 11.30 5.90
C LEU A 93 19.78 11.89 7.28
N ASP A 94 20.90 12.58 7.45
CA ASP A 94 21.26 13.29 8.69
C ASP A 94 20.27 14.41 9.02
N GLY A 95 19.65 15.01 7.99
CA GLY A 95 18.59 15.99 8.12
C GLY A 95 17.27 15.44 8.64
N GLY A 96 17.15 14.11 8.75
CA GLY A 96 16.01 13.42 9.32
C GLY A 96 15.10 12.72 8.32
N ALA A 97 15.52 12.53 7.08
CA ALA A 97 14.84 11.62 6.16
C ALA A 97 15.12 10.16 6.54
N ASP A 98 14.17 9.29 6.23
CA ASP A 98 14.27 7.86 6.51
C ASP A 98 14.72 7.05 5.29
N ASP A 99 14.58 7.61 4.09
CA ASP A 99 15.06 7.04 2.84
C ASP A 99 15.32 8.13 1.78
N TYR A 100 16.06 7.75 0.73
CA TYR A 100 16.49 8.66 -0.33
C TYR A 100 16.41 7.98 -1.69
N LEU A 101 15.71 8.57 -2.65
CA LEU A 101 15.49 8.05 -3.99
C LEU A 101 15.91 9.05 -5.06
N VAL A 102 16.84 8.66 -5.92
CA VAL A 102 17.42 9.54 -6.96
C VAL A 102 16.57 9.50 -8.23
N LYS A 103 16.24 10.67 -8.79
CA LYS A 103 15.61 10.82 -10.11
C LYS A 103 16.66 10.62 -11.23
N PRO A 104 16.33 9.91 -12.34
CA PRO A 104 15.07 9.24 -12.60
C PRO A 104 14.97 7.89 -11.88
N PHE A 105 13.79 7.55 -11.38
CA PHE A 105 13.51 6.28 -10.70
C PHE A 105 12.31 5.56 -11.30
N HIS A 106 12.22 4.28 -11.05
CA HIS A 106 11.04 3.49 -11.39
C HIS A 106 9.98 3.66 -10.30
N ILE A 107 8.73 3.92 -10.68
CA ILE A 107 7.63 4.08 -9.71
C ILE A 107 7.46 2.84 -8.81
N ARG A 108 7.78 1.64 -9.32
CA ARG A 108 7.80 0.39 -8.53
C ARG A 108 8.83 0.42 -7.40
N GLU A 109 9.95 1.10 -7.59
CA GLU A 109 10.97 1.27 -6.56
C GLU A 109 10.44 2.17 -5.44
N LEU A 110 9.84 3.33 -5.77
CA LEU A 110 9.21 4.20 -4.79
C LEU A 110 8.17 3.43 -3.96
N MET A 111 7.32 2.63 -4.62
CA MET A 111 6.31 1.80 -3.95
C MET A 111 6.92 0.76 -3.00
N ALA A 112 8.05 0.16 -3.37
CA ALA A 112 8.75 -0.79 -2.50
C ALA A 112 9.31 -0.10 -1.25
N ARG A 113 9.87 1.12 -1.40
CA ARG A 113 10.42 1.93 -0.30
C ARG A 113 9.31 2.40 0.65
N ILE A 114 8.16 2.85 0.13
CA ILE A 114 6.99 3.21 0.93
C ILE A 114 6.60 2.03 1.82
N ARG A 115 6.43 0.82 1.24
CA ARG A 115 6.10 -0.37 2.02
C ARG A 115 7.16 -0.70 3.09
N ALA A 116 8.44 -0.58 2.77
CA ALA A 116 9.52 -0.86 3.71
C ALA A 116 9.53 0.10 4.91
N LEU A 117 9.25 1.38 4.67
CA LEU A 117 9.23 2.40 5.72
C LEU A 117 7.97 2.31 6.59
N THR A 118 6.82 2.11 5.98
CA THR A 118 5.56 2.00 6.73
C THR A 118 5.51 0.75 7.60
N ARG A 119 6.18 -0.34 7.18
CA ARG A 119 6.41 -1.52 8.03
C ARG A 119 7.21 -1.20 9.30
N ARG A 120 8.15 -0.24 9.26
CA ARG A 120 8.99 0.16 10.42
C ARG A 120 8.31 1.16 11.36
N SER A 121 7.38 1.98 10.85
CA SER A 121 6.74 3.07 11.60
C SER A 121 5.48 2.65 12.35
N GLY A 122 4.91 1.50 12.02
CA GLY A 122 3.86 0.92 12.85
C GLY A 122 4.44 0.48 14.17
N ASN A 123 4.02 1.11 15.28
CA ASN A 123 3.80 0.35 16.50
C ASN A 123 3.44 -1.07 16.09
N THR A 124 3.99 -2.07 16.75
CA THR A 124 3.60 -3.48 16.72
C THR A 124 2.08 -3.72 16.55
N GLN A 125 1.48 -3.23 15.47
CA GLN A 125 0.46 -3.97 14.79
C GLN A 125 1.28 -4.99 13.99
N GLU A 126 1.26 -6.21 14.47
CA GLU A 126 1.51 -7.41 13.72
C GLU A 126 1.08 -7.10 12.30
N SER A 127 1.97 -7.20 11.30
CA SER A 127 1.55 -7.27 9.90
C SER A 127 0.21 -8.00 9.94
N GLU A 128 -0.87 -7.46 9.33
CA GLU A 128 -2.17 -8.17 9.39
C GLU A 128 -1.99 -9.52 8.70
N LEU A 129 -1.24 -10.38 9.37
CA LEU A 129 -1.04 -11.77 9.01
C LEU A 129 -2.33 -12.47 9.42
N LEU A 130 -3.28 -12.47 8.51
CA LEU A 130 -4.49 -13.25 8.74
C LEU A 130 -4.12 -14.73 8.68
N THR A 131 -4.40 -15.45 9.75
CA THR A 131 -4.17 -16.88 9.81
C THR A 131 -5.52 -17.61 9.90
N TYR A 132 -5.72 -18.59 9.04
CA TYR A 132 -6.87 -19.47 9.07
C TYR A 132 -6.44 -20.89 8.69
N ALA A 133 -6.66 -21.84 9.57
CA ALA A 133 -6.21 -23.22 9.46
C ALA A 133 -4.68 -23.30 9.19
N ASP A 134 -4.26 -23.85 8.05
CA ASP A 134 -2.86 -23.97 7.61
C ASP A 134 -2.37 -22.79 6.77
N LEU A 135 -3.24 -21.80 6.48
CA LEU A 135 -2.96 -20.69 5.58
C LEU A 135 -2.65 -19.44 6.37
N GLN A 136 -1.56 -18.78 6.01
CA GLN A 136 -1.23 -17.42 6.44
C GLN A 136 -1.30 -16.49 5.24
N PHE A 137 -1.86 -15.32 5.43
CA PHE A 137 -1.99 -14.30 4.39
C PHE A 137 -1.38 -12.99 4.87
N ASP A 138 -0.29 -12.61 4.22
CA ASP A 138 0.37 -11.32 4.40
C ASP A 138 -0.20 -10.34 3.37
N ARG A 139 -1.14 -9.51 3.82
CA ARG A 139 -1.80 -8.53 2.97
C ARG A 139 -0.82 -7.48 2.46
N GLU A 140 0.12 -7.07 3.30
CA GLU A 140 1.05 -5.99 3.00
C GLU A 140 2.05 -6.39 1.92
N ASN A 141 2.59 -7.60 2.03
CA ASN A 141 3.51 -8.17 1.04
C ASN A 141 2.77 -8.89 -0.11
N ARG A 142 1.44 -8.96 -0.05
CA ARG A 142 0.57 -9.63 -1.04
C ARG A 142 0.93 -11.09 -1.23
N ARG A 143 1.12 -11.82 -0.12
CA ARG A 143 1.55 -13.22 -0.13
C ARG A 143 0.61 -14.14 0.60
N LEU A 144 0.46 -15.33 0.04
CA LEU A 144 -0.07 -16.48 0.74
C LEU A 144 1.08 -17.39 1.15
N ILE A 145 1.03 -17.89 2.38
CA ILE A 145 2.05 -18.76 2.98
C ILE A 145 1.35 -19.99 3.55
N CYS A 146 1.83 -21.16 3.19
CA CYS A 146 1.36 -22.43 3.71
C CYS A 146 2.50 -23.44 3.78
N ASN A 147 2.71 -24.08 4.94
CA ASN A 147 3.76 -25.09 5.15
C ASN A 147 5.16 -24.64 4.69
N GLY A 148 5.50 -23.35 4.83
CA GLY A 148 6.79 -22.79 4.42
C GLY A 148 6.91 -22.47 2.93
N HIS A 149 5.90 -22.71 2.12
CA HIS A 149 5.81 -22.28 0.73
C HIS A 149 5.09 -20.95 0.63
N GLU A 150 5.57 -20.06 -0.26
CA GLU A 150 5.03 -18.72 -0.46
C GLU A 150 4.61 -18.52 -1.91
N LEU A 151 3.50 -17.82 -2.14
CA LEU A 151 3.04 -17.39 -3.46
C LEU A 151 2.60 -15.92 -3.42
N ASP A 152 3.07 -15.15 -4.40
CA ASP A 152 2.67 -13.74 -4.56
C ASP A 152 1.28 -13.65 -5.21
N LEU A 153 0.51 -12.65 -4.75
CA LEU A 153 -0.80 -12.31 -5.29
C LEU A 153 -0.75 -10.97 -6.05
N SER A 154 -1.55 -10.85 -7.10
CA SER A 154 -1.86 -9.56 -7.71
C SER A 154 -2.67 -8.67 -6.75
N ALA A 155 -2.74 -7.36 -7.01
CA ALA A 155 -3.50 -6.44 -6.16
C ALA A 155 -4.95 -6.88 -5.94
N LYS A 156 -5.65 -7.30 -7.00
CA LYS A 156 -7.06 -7.71 -6.90
C LYS A 156 -7.26 -9.10 -6.28
N GLU A 157 -6.30 -10.03 -6.48
CA GLU A 157 -6.29 -11.30 -5.74
C GLU A 157 -6.11 -11.04 -4.23
N THR A 158 -5.24 -10.07 -3.86
CA THR A 158 -5.00 -9.65 -2.47
C THR A 158 -6.27 -9.09 -1.84
N ASP A 159 -6.95 -8.14 -2.49
CA ASP A 159 -8.16 -7.52 -1.97
C ASP A 159 -9.30 -8.55 -1.80
N LEU A 160 -9.45 -9.46 -2.79
CA LEU A 160 -10.44 -10.51 -2.74
C LEU A 160 -10.13 -11.54 -1.64
N MET A 161 -8.87 -11.97 -1.53
CA MET A 161 -8.44 -12.90 -0.47
C MET A 161 -8.61 -12.30 0.92
N TYR A 162 -8.26 -11.02 1.09
CA TYR A 162 -8.48 -10.30 2.34
C TYR A 162 -9.95 -10.28 2.75
N THR A 163 -10.84 -9.93 1.81
CA THR A 163 -12.29 -9.90 2.05
C THR A 163 -12.81 -11.25 2.52
N LEU A 164 -12.37 -12.32 1.86
CA LEU A 164 -12.80 -13.68 2.16
C LEU A 164 -12.22 -14.20 3.50
N MET A 165 -10.92 -13.94 3.77
CA MET A 165 -10.25 -14.40 5.00
C MET A 165 -10.63 -13.60 6.24
N LYS A 166 -11.06 -12.35 6.09
CA LYS A 166 -11.52 -11.53 7.24
C LYS A 166 -12.81 -12.06 7.86
N GLN A 167 -13.62 -12.76 7.09
CA GLN A 167 -14.86 -13.37 7.54
C GLN A 167 -14.98 -14.79 6.97
N PRO A 168 -14.18 -15.74 7.48
CA PRO A 168 -14.25 -17.13 7.04
C PRO A 168 -15.64 -17.70 7.32
N ASP A 169 -16.02 -18.70 6.56
CA ASP A 169 -17.30 -19.38 6.63
C ASP A 169 -18.54 -18.51 6.30
N THR A 170 -18.32 -17.24 5.94
CA THR A 170 -19.35 -16.33 5.46
C THR A 170 -19.52 -16.46 3.93
N THR A 171 -20.76 -16.44 3.46
CA THR A 171 -21.06 -16.45 2.03
C THR A 171 -21.23 -15.02 1.54
N PHE A 172 -20.43 -14.64 0.56
CA PHE A 172 -20.51 -13.35 -0.11
C PHE A 172 -21.17 -13.51 -1.48
N SER A 173 -22.13 -12.63 -1.81
CA SER A 173 -22.65 -12.58 -3.18
C SER A 173 -21.61 -12.00 -4.14
N ARG A 174 -21.81 -12.23 -5.44
CA ARG A 174 -20.93 -11.63 -6.47
C ARG A 174 -20.96 -10.10 -6.41
N GLU A 175 -22.13 -9.53 -6.22
CA GLU A 175 -22.33 -8.08 -6.13
C GLU A 175 -21.63 -7.51 -4.90
N GLN A 176 -21.69 -8.18 -3.74
CA GLN A 176 -20.96 -7.78 -2.55
C GLN A 176 -19.45 -7.80 -2.77
N LEU A 177 -18.92 -8.84 -3.44
CA LEU A 177 -17.50 -8.92 -3.76
C LEU A 177 -17.07 -7.85 -4.76
N ILE A 178 -17.88 -7.56 -5.80
CA ILE A 178 -17.61 -6.47 -6.74
C ILE A 178 -17.53 -5.14 -5.98
N LEU A 179 -18.54 -4.84 -5.19
CA LEU A 179 -18.62 -3.59 -4.45
C LEU A 179 -17.41 -3.40 -3.52
N THR A 180 -17.03 -4.47 -2.80
CA THR A 180 -15.94 -4.42 -1.82
C THR A 180 -14.56 -4.34 -2.45
N VAL A 181 -14.32 -5.07 -3.54
CA VAL A 181 -12.98 -5.23 -4.14
C VAL A 181 -12.73 -4.22 -5.28
N TRP A 182 -13.77 -3.83 -6.01
CA TRP A 182 -13.65 -2.94 -7.17
C TRP A 182 -14.33 -1.58 -6.98
N GLY A 183 -15.27 -1.45 -6.03
CA GLY A 183 -15.98 -0.20 -5.73
C GLY A 183 -17.29 -0.03 -6.51
N ILE A 184 -18.06 1.01 -6.14
CA ILE A 184 -19.40 1.28 -6.68
C ILE A 184 -19.38 1.64 -8.15
N ASP A 185 -18.35 2.39 -8.61
CA ASP A 185 -18.24 2.91 -9.98
C ASP A 185 -17.51 1.95 -10.94
N SER A 186 -17.41 0.67 -10.58
CA SER A 186 -16.72 -0.28 -11.43
C SER A 186 -17.66 -0.88 -12.48
N ASP A 187 -17.40 -0.64 -13.77
CA ASP A 187 -18.07 -1.32 -14.92
C ASP A 187 -17.69 -2.80 -15.05
N ILE A 188 -17.41 -3.47 -13.94
CA ILE A 188 -16.93 -4.86 -13.94
C ILE A 188 -18.12 -5.82 -13.99
N ALA A 189 -18.14 -6.63 -15.06
CA ALA A 189 -19.14 -7.68 -15.19
C ALA A 189 -18.98 -8.76 -14.08
N PRO A 190 -20.06 -9.35 -13.57
CA PRO A 190 -20.04 -10.40 -12.54
C PRO A 190 -19.11 -11.58 -12.84
N GLY A 191 -18.92 -11.94 -14.11
CA GLY A 191 -18.00 -12.99 -14.56
C GLY A 191 -16.52 -12.72 -14.24
N ASN A 192 -16.11 -11.49 -13.98
CA ASN A 192 -14.74 -11.19 -13.57
C ASN A 192 -14.43 -11.71 -12.17
N VAL A 193 -15.39 -11.67 -11.24
CA VAL A 193 -15.22 -12.27 -9.90
C VAL A 193 -14.93 -13.77 -10.01
N ASP A 194 -15.62 -14.47 -10.91
CA ASP A 194 -15.46 -15.90 -11.13
C ASP A 194 -14.02 -16.24 -11.59
N ASN A 195 -13.43 -15.39 -12.44
CA ASN A 195 -12.03 -15.53 -12.87
C ASN A 195 -11.05 -15.37 -11.68
N TYR A 196 -11.22 -14.34 -10.86
CA TYR A 196 -10.34 -14.11 -9.70
C TYR A 196 -10.50 -15.21 -8.64
N VAL A 197 -11.71 -15.69 -8.41
CA VAL A 197 -11.95 -16.88 -7.56
C VAL A 197 -11.24 -18.10 -8.13
N SER A 198 -11.26 -18.30 -9.44
CA SER A 198 -10.54 -19.39 -10.10
C SER A 198 -9.02 -19.27 -9.91
N PHE A 199 -8.45 -18.06 -10.03
CA PHE A 199 -7.04 -17.82 -9.76
C PHE A 199 -6.69 -18.12 -8.30
N LEU A 200 -7.44 -17.61 -7.33
CA LEU A 200 -7.20 -17.91 -5.92
C LEU A 200 -7.31 -19.41 -5.60
N ARG A 201 -8.27 -20.12 -6.18
CA ARG A 201 -8.37 -21.59 -6.05
C ARG A 201 -7.11 -22.29 -6.54
N LYS A 202 -6.56 -21.84 -7.67
CA LYS A 202 -5.31 -22.35 -8.22
C LYS A 202 -4.14 -22.11 -7.26
N ARG A 203 -4.02 -20.90 -6.70
CA ARG A 203 -3.00 -20.55 -5.69
C ARG A 203 -3.09 -21.42 -4.44
N LEU A 204 -4.29 -21.59 -3.87
CA LEU A 204 -4.50 -22.44 -2.70
C LEU A 204 -4.12 -23.90 -2.98
N LYS A 205 -4.45 -24.41 -4.16
CA LYS A 205 -4.07 -25.76 -4.59
C LYS A 205 -2.56 -25.91 -4.80
N GLU A 206 -1.90 -24.92 -5.40
CA GLU A 206 -0.44 -24.88 -5.59
C GLU A 206 0.30 -24.90 -4.24
N LEU A 207 -0.22 -24.22 -3.23
CA LEU A 207 0.30 -24.22 -1.85
C LEU A 207 0.03 -25.52 -1.09
N GLY A 208 -0.85 -26.38 -1.58
CA GLY A 208 -1.28 -27.58 -0.88
C GLY A 208 -2.10 -27.29 0.38
N SER A 209 -2.73 -26.11 0.46
CA SER A 209 -3.53 -25.69 1.62
C SER A 209 -4.82 -26.52 1.76
N CYS A 210 -5.23 -26.79 2.99
CA CYS A 210 -6.54 -27.37 3.28
C CYS A 210 -7.69 -26.36 3.13
N CYS A 211 -7.37 -25.08 2.91
CA CYS A 211 -8.36 -24.03 2.69
C CYS A 211 -8.91 -24.05 1.26
N VAL A 212 -10.20 -23.77 1.12
CA VAL A 212 -10.90 -23.78 -0.16
C VAL A 212 -11.88 -22.61 -0.29
N ILE A 213 -12.14 -22.18 -1.52
CA ILE A 213 -13.23 -21.26 -1.83
C ILE A 213 -14.34 -22.08 -2.51
N LYS A 214 -15.46 -22.31 -1.83
CA LYS A 214 -16.61 -23.04 -2.37
C LYS A 214 -17.58 -22.11 -3.09
N THR A 215 -18.20 -22.61 -4.16
CA THR A 215 -19.34 -21.96 -4.80
C THR A 215 -20.61 -22.39 -4.07
N ILE A 216 -21.38 -21.43 -3.59
CA ILE A 216 -22.70 -21.63 -3.05
C ILE A 216 -23.69 -21.27 -4.15
N TYR A 217 -24.26 -22.29 -4.77
CA TYR A 217 -25.12 -22.11 -5.94
C TYR A 217 -26.28 -21.15 -5.65
N GLY A 218 -26.54 -20.25 -6.57
CA GLY A 218 -27.56 -19.21 -6.44
C GLY A 218 -27.23 -18.08 -5.47
N THR A 219 -26.08 -18.14 -4.72
CA THR A 219 -25.71 -17.13 -3.71
C THR A 219 -24.36 -16.47 -4.03
N GLY A 220 -23.28 -17.25 -4.14
CA GLY A 220 -21.96 -16.67 -4.35
C GLY A 220 -20.81 -17.58 -3.90
N TYR A 221 -19.89 -17.06 -3.10
CA TYR A 221 -18.66 -17.73 -2.68
C TYR A 221 -18.47 -17.71 -1.18
N ARG A 222 -17.86 -18.78 -0.66
CA ARG A 222 -17.50 -18.94 0.75
C ARG A 222 -16.09 -19.49 0.86
N PHE A 223 -15.25 -18.86 1.66
CA PHE A 223 -13.93 -19.35 2.04
C PHE A 223 -14.01 -20.12 3.35
N GLY A 224 -13.27 -21.21 3.46
CA GLY A 224 -13.20 -21.98 4.69
C GLY A 224 -12.34 -23.23 4.56
N ASN A 225 -12.29 -24.05 5.61
CA ASN A 225 -11.55 -25.32 5.60
C ASN A 225 -12.32 -26.40 4.84
N SER A 226 -11.61 -27.20 4.03
CA SER A 226 -12.20 -28.29 3.24
C SER A 226 -12.91 -29.34 4.11
N SER A 227 -12.48 -29.53 5.37
CA SER A 227 -13.04 -30.51 6.32
C SER A 227 -14.22 -29.96 7.14
N ALA A 228 -14.47 -28.65 7.12
CA ALA A 228 -15.47 -27.99 7.95
C ALA A 228 -16.69 -27.50 7.15
N ILE A 229 -16.69 -27.68 5.83
CA ILE A 229 -17.76 -27.17 4.95
C ILE A 229 -18.33 -28.30 4.09
#